data_3b81a30b6eec5e001deb4010cb9657b9
#
_entry.id   3b81a30b6eec5e001deb4010cb9657b9
#
_cell.length_a   1.000
_cell.length_b   1.000
_cell.length_c   1.000
_cell.angle_alpha   90.00
_cell.angle_beta   90.00
_cell.angle_gamma   90.00
#
_symmetry.space_group_name_H-M   'P 1'
#
loop_
_entity.id
_entity.type
_entity.pdbx_description
1 polymer ?
#
loop_
_entity_poly.entity_id
_entity_poly.type
_entity_poly.pdbx_seq_one_letter_code
_entity_poly.pdbx_strand_id
1 'polypeptide(L)'
;MRRVYIPKPDGKQRPLGVPAIRDRTAETAAVLVLEPIFEADLQPEQYAYRPDRSALDAVKHVHKLINTGHGEIVDADLSSYFDSIPHSDLMKSVARRVVDGAMLHLIKMWLEAPVEETDERGRKHRSTRNRDDGRGTPQGAPISPLLSNIYMRRFVLGWKKLGHERRLRAYVVNFADDLVICCRGGAEEALARMRDIMQKLKLTLNETKTRVCKLPEEKFEFLGYTFGHCYSPQTGRAYLGTVPSKKRVIRICEAISSETGRNKTLLDQEKVVGTLNRMMVGWANYFCLGPVSKAYRAVEQHARKRLRQWLCAKHKVRWPATKQFPEADLHDVRGLVRLTTRTRSFPWANS
;
A
#
# COMPACT_ATOMS: atom_id res chain seq x y z
N MET A 1 8.91 -9.31 22.37
CA MET A 1 8.89 -9.33 20.87
C MET A 1 10.31 -9.25 20.35
N ARG A 2 10.60 -9.83 19.16
CA ARG A 2 11.91 -9.73 18.51
C ARG A 2 11.88 -8.64 17.43
N ARG A 3 12.86 -7.74 17.43
CA ARG A 3 13.04 -6.73 16.39
C ARG A 3 13.66 -7.36 15.14
N VAL A 4 13.06 -7.09 13.98
CA VAL A 4 13.58 -7.46 12.66
C VAL A 4 13.52 -6.23 11.76
N TYR A 5 14.59 -5.97 11.02
CA TYR A 5 14.66 -4.84 10.10
C TYR A 5 14.45 -5.29 8.67
N ILE A 6 13.50 -4.65 7.96
CA ILE A 6 13.24 -4.90 6.54
C ILE A 6 13.66 -3.66 5.74
N PRO A 7 14.47 -3.82 4.67
CA PRO A 7 14.91 -2.69 3.86
C PRO A 7 13.74 -2.04 3.14
N LYS A 8 13.67 -0.70 3.21
CA LYS A 8 12.74 0.11 2.41
C LYS A 8 13.36 0.44 1.04
N PRO A 9 12.53 0.81 0.04
CA PRO A 9 13.02 1.21 -1.28
C PRO A 9 13.93 2.46 -1.27
N ASP A 10 13.82 3.29 -0.24
CA ASP A 10 14.63 4.50 -0.02
C ASP A 10 15.97 4.23 0.70
N GLY A 11 16.33 2.97 0.88
CA GLY A 11 17.54 2.55 1.61
C GLY A 11 17.40 2.57 3.13
N LYS A 12 16.33 3.11 3.69
CA LYS A 12 16.05 3.06 5.13
C LYS A 12 15.57 1.68 5.54
N GLN A 13 15.61 1.41 6.82
CA GLN A 13 15.08 0.15 7.37
C GLN A 13 13.73 0.38 8.04
N ARG A 14 12.82 -0.58 7.88
CA ARG A 14 11.55 -0.62 8.62
C ARG A 14 11.72 -1.57 9.80
N PRO A 15 11.62 -1.08 11.04
CA PRO A 15 11.67 -1.93 12.22
C PRO A 15 10.34 -2.68 12.38
N LEU A 16 10.39 -4.02 12.38
CA LEU A 16 9.24 -4.86 12.71
C LEU A 16 9.40 -5.45 14.10
N GLY A 17 8.33 -5.46 14.89
CA GLY A 17 8.26 -6.18 16.15
C GLY A 17 7.53 -7.52 15.92
N VAL A 18 8.25 -8.62 15.90
CA VAL A 18 7.67 -9.96 15.70
C VAL A 18 7.40 -10.58 17.07
N PRO A 19 6.13 -10.78 17.46
CA PRO A 19 5.77 -11.46 18.70
C PRO A 19 6.20 -12.94 18.69
N ALA A 20 6.30 -13.57 19.86
CA ALA A 20 6.47 -15.01 19.97
C ALA A 20 5.28 -15.75 19.34
N ILE A 21 5.47 -16.99 18.90
CA ILE A 21 4.39 -17.78 18.24
C ILE A 21 3.16 -17.86 19.14
N ARG A 22 3.35 -18.10 20.44
CA ARG A 22 2.27 -18.13 21.42
C ARG A 22 1.47 -16.83 21.46
N ASP A 23 2.16 -15.68 21.51
CA ASP A 23 1.52 -14.36 21.50
C ASP A 23 0.80 -14.12 20.17
N ARG A 24 1.41 -14.46 19.04
CA ARG A 24 0.77 -14.32 17.71
C ARG A 24 -0.53 -15.13 17.61
N THR A 25 -0.55 -16.33 18.17
CA THR A 25 -1.77 -17.16 18.20
C THR A 25 -2.85 -16.49 19.04
N ALA A 26 -2.50 -16.00 20.23
CA ALA A 26 -3.44 -15.31 21.12
C ALA A 26 -3.94 -14.00 20.52
N GLU A 27 -3.06 -13.18 19.92
CA GLU A 27 -3.44 -11.95 19.22
C GLU A 27 -4.36 -12.25 18.03
N THR A 28 -4.08 -13.30 17.25
CA THR A 28 -4.94 -13.70 16.12
C THR A 28 -6.33 -14.13 16.61
N ALA A 29 -6.39 -14.91 17.70
CA ALA A 29 -7.66 -15.30 18.31
C ALA A 29 -8.44 -14.07 18.81
N ALA A 30 -7.76 -13.09 19.42
CA ALA A 30 -8.38 -11.84 19.84
C ALA A 30 -8.91 -11.03 18.64
N VAL A 31 -8.15 -10.97 17.53
CA VAL A 31 -8.61 -10.31 16.30
C VAL A 31 -9.90 -10.93 15.79
N LEU A 32 -9.99 -12.27 15.71
CA LEU A 32 -11.20 -12.94 15.25
C LEU A 32 -12.46 -12.59 16.05
N VAL A 33 -12.30 -12.31 17.35
CA VAL A 33 -13.40 -11.90 18.23
C VAL A 33 -13.70 -10.41 18.11
N LEU A 34 -12.66 -9.57 18.03
CA LEU A 34 -12.79 -8.12 18.09
C LEU A 34 -13.12 -7.49 16.74
N GLU A 35 -12.62 -8.06 15.63
CA GLU A 35 -12.79 -7.51 14.29
C GLU A 35 -14.28 -7.29 13.93
N PRO A 36 -15.20 -8.24 14.10
CA PRO A 36 -16.61 -8.02 13.78
C PRO A 36 -17.24 -6.90 14.62
N ILE A 37 -16.81 -6.75 15.87
CA ILE A 37 -17.33 -5.71 16.79
C ILE A 37 -16.93 -4.32 16.29
N PHE A 38 -15.66 -4.16 15.93
CA PHE A 38 -15.13 -2.87 15.48
C PHE A 38 -15.42 -2.57 14.02
N GLU A 39 -15.57 -3.60 13.16
CA GLU A 39 -15.94 -3.41 11.75
C GLU A 39 -17.24 -2.61 11.61
N ALA A 40 -18.22 -2.87 12.48
CA ALA A 40 -19.48 -2.12 12.54
C ALA A 40 -19.30 -0.62 12.89
N ASP A 41 -18.20 -0.27 13.54
CA ASP A 41 -17.89 1.11 13.95
C ASP A 41 -16.99 1.86 12.97
N LEU A 42 -16.18 1.15 12.16
CA LEU A 42 -15.25 1.76 11.23
C LEU A 42 -15.98 2.55 10.15
N GLN A 43 -15.39 3.68 9.77
CA GLN A 43 -16.01 4.55 8.77
C GLN A 43 -15.82 3.99 7.36
N PRO A 44 -16.77 4.24 6.44
CA PRO A 44 -16.70 3.77 5.04
C PRO A 44 -15.43 4.22 4.30
N GLU A 45 -14.83 5.32 4.71
CA GLU A 45 -13.64 5.91 4.11
C GLU A 45 -12.32 5.27 4.58
N GLN A 46 -12.36 4.32 5.51
CA GLN A 46 -11.22 3.53 5.95
C GLN A 46 -11.17 2.21 5.16
N TYR A 47 -10.07 1.94 4.46
CA TYR A 47 -9.97 0.80 3.53
C TYR A 47 -8.95 -0.26 3.95
N ALA A 48 -7.88 0.12 4.66
CA ALA A 48 -6.82 -0.81 5.01
C ALA A 48 -7.23 -1.81 6.09
N TYR A 49 -6.70 -3.03 5.98
CA TYR A 49 -6.83 -4.07 7.01
C TYR A 49 -8.28 -4.40 7.40
N ARG A 50 -9.19 -4.39 6.45
CA ARG A 50 -10.61 -4.69 6.67
C ARG A 50 -11.07 -5.82 5.75
N PRO A 51 -11.98 -6.71 6.19
CA PRO A 51 -12.60 -7.67 5.32
C PRO A 51 -13.35 -6.95 4.19
N ASP A 52 -13.36 -7.55 3.01
CA ASP A 52 -14.07 -7.07 1.82
C ASP A 52 -13.73 -5.63 1.38
N ARG A 53 -12.61 -5.09 1.86
CA ARG A 53 -12.06 -3.78 1.48
C ARG A 53 -10.66 -3.93 0.93
N SER A 54 -10.38 -3.27 -0.16
CA SER A 54 -9.09 -3.37 -0.83
C SER A 54 -8.47 -1.99 -1.12
N ALA A 55 -7.18 -1.99 -1.40
CA ALA A 55 -6.49 -0.80 -1.90
C ALA A 55 -7.09 -0.32 -3.24
N LEU A 56 -7.59 -1.24 -4.07
CA LEU A 56 -8.26 -0.90 -5.32
C LEU A 56 -9.56 -0.14 -5.10
N ASP A 57 -10.30 -0.45 -4.03
CA ASP A 57 -11.54 0.27 -3.70
C ASP A 57 -11.24 1.69 -3.22
N ALA A 58 -10.15 1.88 -2.46
CA ALA A 58 -9.67 3.22 -2.11
C ALA A 58 -9.28 4.01 -3.37
N VAL A 59 -8.55 3.40 -4.31
CA VAL A 59 -8.18 4.02 -5.60
C VAL A 59 -9.41 4.38 -6.43
N LYS A 60 -10.40 3.49 -6.52
CA LYS A 60 -11.69 3.76 -7.20
C LYS A 60 -12.43 4.92 -6.54
N HIS A 61 -12.43 4.99 -5.20
CA HIS A 61 -13.08 6.08 -4.47
C HIS A 61 -12.43 7.43 -4.79
N VAL A 62 -11.10 7.52 -4.73
CA VAL A 62 -10.36 8.72 -5.14
C VAL A 62 -10.67 9.07 -6.59
N HIS A 63 -10.64 8.10 -7.51
CA HIS A 63 -10.97 8.31 -8.92
C HIS A 63 -12.38 8.91 -9.11
N LYS A 64 -13.38 8.37 -8.38
CA LYS A 64 -14.74 8.90 -8.39
C LYS A 64 -14.80 10.33 -7.91
N LEU A 65 -14.13 10.66 -6.80
CA LEU A 65 -14.14 12.01 -6.22
C LEU A 65 -13.53 13.04 -7.17
N ILE A 66 -12.37 12.76 -7.78
CA ILE A 66 -11.73 13.70 -8.72
C ILE A 66 -12.61 13.94 -9.96
N ASN A 67 -13.30 12.92 -10.47
CA ASN A 67 -14.19 13.04 -11.62
C ASN A 67 -15.55 13.66 -11.27
N THR A 68 -15.86 13.85 -9.99
CA THR A 68 -17.04 14.61 -9.51
C THR A 68 -16.69 16.04 -9.06
N GLY A 69 -15.52 16.53 -9.46
CA GLY A 69 -15.10 17.91 -9.27
C GLY A 69 -14.30 18.20 -7.99
N HIS A 70 -13.83 17.15 -7.27
CA HIS A 70 -12.98 17.29 -6.08
C HIS A 70 -11.51 17.18 -6.49
N GLY A 71 -11.04 18.12 -7.31
CA GLY A 71 -9.72 18.12 -7.93
C GLY A 71 -8.61 18.75 -7.11
N GLU A 72 -8.90 19.43 -6.00
CA GLU A 72 -7.88 19.89 -5.07
C GLU A 72 -7.61 18.80 -4.02
N ILE A 73 -6.38 18.31 -3.96
CA ILE A 73 -6.01 17.13 -3.19
C ILE A 73 -5.05 17.51 -2.08
N VAL A 74 -5.39 17.14 -0.85
CA VAL A 74 -4.42 17.09 0.25
C VAL A 74 -3.87 15.66 0.29
N ASP A 75 -2.60 15.50 -0.09
CA ASP A 75 -1.85 14.25 -0.03
C ASP A 75 -1.01 14.27 1.24
N ALA A 76 -1.35 13.44 2.22
CA ALA A 76 -0.77 13.47 3.55
C ALA A 76 -0.16 12.13 3.97
N ASP A 77 1.06 12.20 4.50
CA ASP A 77 1.83 11.07 5.05
C ASP A 77 1.96 11.25 6.56
N LEU A 78 1.63 10.22 7.34
CA LEU A 78 1.80 10.24 8.78
C LEU A 78 3.19 9.75 9.18
N SER A 79 3.89 10.54 9.99
CA SER A 79 5.22 10.14 10.48
C SER A 79 5.09 9.01 11.50
N SER A 80 5.66 7.84 11.15
CA SER A 80 5.71 6.67 12.06
C SER A 80 4.38 6.38 12.75
N TYR A 81 3.29 6.33 11.96
CA TYR A 81 1.93 6.24 12.49
C TYR A 81 1.77 5.17 13.57
N PHE A 82 2.17 3.93 13.28
CA PHE A 82 2.06 2.82 14.23
C PHE A 82 2.83 3.07 15.52
N ASP A 83 4.00 3.70 15.45
CA ASP A 83 4.86 3.97 16.61
C ASP A 83 4.41 5.20 17.42
N SER A 84 3.49 6.02 16.87
CA SER A 84 3.04 7.28 17.47
C SER A 84 1.70 7.17 18.21
N ILE A 85 0.93 6.10 18.03
CA ILE A 85 -0.40 5.93 18.61
C ILE A 85 -0.33 5.93 20.15
N PRO A 86 -0.97 6.87 20.87
CA PRO A 86 -0.95 6.92 22.33
C PRO A 86 -1.76 5.79 22.97
N HIS A 87 -1.16 5.01 23.87
CA HIS A 87 -1.81 3.86 24.50
C HIS A 87 -3.07 4.25 25.28
N SER A 88 -3.00 5.32 26.07
CA SER A 88 -4.15 5.78 26.90
C SER A 88 -5.38 6.13 26.05
N ASP A 89 -5.18 6.85 24.94
CA ASP A 89 -6.26 7.27 24.07
C ASP A 89 -6.77 6.12 23.18
N LEU A 90 -5.87 5.21 22.77
CA LEU A 90 -6.24 3.97 22.07
C LEU A 90 -7.09 3.08 22.99
N MET A 91 -6.63 2.82 24.22
CA MET A 91 -7.37 1.99 25.20
C MET A 91 -8.75 2.56 25.50
N LYS A 92 -8.89 3.88 25.63
CA LYS A 92 -10.21 4.52 25.75
C LYS A 92 -11.10 4.24 24.53
N SER A 93 -10.52 4.18 23.34
CA SER A 93 -11.27 3.88 22.11
C SER A 93 -11.70 2.41 22.06
N VAL A 94 -10.86 1.50 22.52
CA VAL A 94 -11.17 0.05 22.63
C VAL A 94 -12.24 -0.19 23.70
N ALA A 95 -12.09 0.41 24.87
CA ALA A 95 -13.01 0.26 26.02
C ALA A 95 -14.43 0.78 25.75
N ARG A 96 -14.66 1.51 24.68
CA ARG A 96 -16.02 1.90 24.25
C ARG A 96 -16.89 0.73 23.81
N ARG A 97 -16.28 -0.37 23.38
CA ARG A 97 -16.95 -1.56 22.88
C ARG A 97 -16.61 -2.82 23.66
N VAL A 98 -15.44 -2.85 24.28
CA VAL A 98 -14.94 -3.99 25.04
C VAL A 98 -15.00 -3.63 26.53
N VAL A 99 -15.90 -4.29 27.26
CA VAL A 99 -16.06 -4.11 28.71
C VAL A 99 -15.28 -5.18 29.50
N ASP A 100 -14.86 -6.26 28.84
CA ASP A 100 -14.11 -7.33 29.47
C ASP A 100 -12.72 -6.85 29.90
N GLY A 101 -12.51 -6.81 31.21
CA GLY A 101 -11.26 -6.33 31.81
C GLY A 101 -10.07 -7.22 31.49
N ALA A 102 -10.27 -8.54 31.31
CA ALA A 102 -9.19 -9.48 30.95
C ALA A 102 -8.70 -9.23 29.53
N MET A 103 -9.63 -9.02 28.58
CA MET A 103 -9.29 -8.67 27.19
C MET A 103 -8.58 -7.29 27.12
N LEU A 104 -9.07 -6.29 27.84
CA LEU A 104 -8.41 -4.98 27.90
C LEU A 104 -6.99 -5.09 28.49
N HIS A 105 -6.82 -5.92 29.52
CA HIS A 105 -5.51 -6.16 30.11
C HIS A 105 -4.56 -6.85 29.12
N LEU A 106 -5.01 -7.86 28.38
CA LEU A 106 -4.22 -8.53 27.34
C LEU A 106 -3.76 -7.54 26.28
N ILE A 107 -4.65 -6.71 25.76
CA ILE A 107 -4.30 -5.71 24.74
C ILE A 107 -3.23 -4.77 25.29
N LYS A 108 -3.40 -4.29 26.55
CA LYS A 108 -2.40 -3.44 27.21
C LYS A 108 -1.05 -4.13 27.33
N MET A 109 -1.03 -5.40 27.76
CA MET A 109 0.21 -6.20 27.84
C MET A 109 0.94 -6.29 26.50
N TRP A 110 0.21 -6.49 25.39
CA TRP A 110 0.82 -6.56 24.05
C TRP A 110 1.38 -5.21 23.59
N LEU A 111 0.69 -4.10 23.90
CA LEU A 111 1.18 -2.75 23.60
C LEU A 111 2.46 -2.41 24.38
N GLU A 112 2.54 -2.83 25.65
CA GLU A 112 3.65 -2.57 26.56
C GLU A 112 4.77 -3.63 26.49
N ALA A 113 4.60 -4.68 25.64
CA ALA A 113 5.54 -5.78 25.57
C ALA A 113 6.96 -5.32 25.19
N PRO A 114 8.00 -5.72 25.92
CA PRO A 114 9.37 -5.35 25.62
C PRO A 114 9.82 -5.86 24.27
N VAL A 115 10.64 -5.07 23.57
CA VAL A 115 11.22 -5.41 22.26
C VAL A 115 12.67 -5.81 22.47
N GLU A 116 13.03 -7.01 22.03
CA GLU A 116 14.40 -7.54 22.05
C GLU A 116 15.05 -7.25 20.68
N GLU A 117 16.18 -6.57 20.71
CA GLU A 117 17.04 -6.32 19.54
C GLU A 117 18.34 -7.09 19.71
N THR A 118 18.87 -7.63 18.62
CA THR A 118 20.18 -8.26 18.58
C THR A 118 21.12 -7.36 17.81
N ASP A 119 22.23 -6.92 18.43
CA ASP A 119 23.25 -6.08 17.79
C ASP A 119 24.10 -6.91 16.81
N GLU A 120 24.97 -6.22 16.05
CA GLU A 120 25.89 -6.86 15.08
C GLU A 120 26.88 -7.84 15.73
N ARG A 121 27.07 -7.74 17.05
CA ARG A 121 27.94 -8.63 17.85
C ARG A 121 27.15 -9.79 18.49
N GLY A 122 25.87 -9.96 18.13
CA GLY A 122 25.00 -11.02 18.66
C GLY A 122 24.49 -10.78 20.10
N ARG A 123 24.72 -9.60 20.69
CA ARG A 123 24.24 -9.28 22.04
C ARG A 123 22.80 -8.82 21.99
N LYS A 124 21.99 -9.30 22.92
CA LYS A 124 20.57 -9.01 23.04
C LYS A 124 20.33 -7.83 23.96
N HIS A 125 19.66 -6.81 23.46
CA HIS A 125 19.19 -5.65 24.21
C HIS A 125 17.67 -5.63 24.28
N ARG A 126 17.11 -5.40 25.48
CA ARG A 126 15.67 -5.24 25.68
C ARG A 126 15.31 -3.78 25.84
N SER A 127 14.37 -3.31 25.04
CA SER A 127 13.82 -1.97 25.13
C SER A 127 12.37 -2.03 25.63
N THR A 128 12.05 -1.20 26.59
CA THR A 128 10.70 -0.98 27.14
C THR A 128 10.10 0.34 26.68
N ARG A 129 10.70 0.97 25.67
CA ARG A 129 10.36 2.30 25.21
C ARG A 129 8.86 2.48 24.95
N ASN A 130 8.19 1.50 24.32
CA ASN A 130 6.75 1.59 24.05
C ASN A 130 5.93 1.75 25.33
N ARG A 131 6.32 1.04 26.41
CA ARG A 131 5.69 1.16 27.72
C ARG A 131 6.01 2.50 28.37
N ASP A 132 7.28 2.88 28.35
CA ASP A 132 7.79 4.05 29.06
C ASP A 132 7.29 5.36 28.42
N ASP A 133 7.23 5.42 27.08
CA ASP A 133 6.65 6.52 26.31
C ASP A 133 5.11 6.46 26.28
N GLY A 134 4.49 5.33 26.62
CA GLY A 134 3.04 5.09 26.53
C GLY A 134 2.49 5.20 25.12
N ARG A 135 3.30 4.81 24.12
CA ARG A 135 2.99 4.97 22.69
C ARG A 135 3.45 3.78 21.86
N GLY A 136 2.75 3.59 20.75
CA GLY A 136 3.13 2.68 19.69
C GLY A 136 2.39 1.34 19.73
N THR A 137 2.06 0.86 18.54
CA THR A 137 1.58 -0.49 18.31
C THR A 137 2.66 -1.24 17.55
N PRO A 138 3.02 -2.49 17.93
CA PRO A 138 4.12 -3.20 17.29
C PRO A 138 3.85 -3.49 15.81
N GLN A 139 4.66 -2.92 14.90
CA GLN A 139 4.57 -3.23 13.48
C GLN A 139 4.94 -4.70 13.25
N GLY A 140 3.96 -5.55 12.88
CA GLY A 140 4.13 -6.98 12.66
C GLY A 140 3.40 -7.87 13.66
N ALA A 141 2.76 -7.30 14.69
CA ALA A 141 1.83 -7.99 15.55
C ALA A 141 0.45 -8.13 14.88
N PRO A 142 -0.22 -9.28 14.94
CA PRO A 142 -1.52 -9.51 14.29
C PRO A 142 -2.62 -8.52 14.68
N ILE A 143 -2.64 -8.05 15.91
CA ILE A 143 -3.67 -7.13 16.42
C ILE A 143 -3.43 -5.67 16.02
N SER A 144 -2.19 -5.28 15.70
CA SER A 144 -1.83 -3.88 15.46
C SER A 144 -2.59 -3.21 14.31
N PRO A 145 -2.89 -3.89 13.18
CA PRO A 145 -3.73 -3.34 12.11
C PRO A 145 -5.13 -2.94 12.58
N LEU A 146 -5.78 -3.79 13.37
CA LEU A 146 -7.11 -3.50 13.93
C LEU A 146 -7.04 -2.29 14.89
N LEU A 147 -6.07 -2.28 15.80
CA LEU A 147 -5.88 -1.18 16.76
C LEU A 147 -5.58 0.15 16.05
N SER A 148 -4.79 0.12 14.98
CA SER A 148 -4.52 1.31 14.17
C SER A 148 -5.79 1.85 13.51
N ASN A 149 -6.64 0.99 12.97
CA ASN A 149 -7.93 1.39 12.38
C ASN A 149 -8.89 1.97 13.44
N ILE A 150 -8.96 1.37 14.64
CA ILE A 150 -9.75 1.89 15.75
C ILE A 150 -9.29 3.31 16.13
N TYR A 151 -7.98 3.57 16.10
CA TYR A 151 -7.45 4.90 16.40
C TYR A 151 -7.69 5.90 15.28
N MET A 152 -7.45 5.53 14.01
CA MET A 152 -7.69 6.38 12.84
C MET A 152 -9.17 6.75 12.67
N ARG A 153 -10.08 5.87 13.09
CA ARG A 153 -11.51 6.18 13.13
C ARG A 153 -11.82 7.49 13.84
N ARG A 154 -11.05 7.86 14.88
CA ARG A 154 -11.22 9.13 15.60
C ARG A 154 -11.03 10.33 14.69
N PHE A 155 -10.06 10.26 13.78
CA PHE A 155 -9.85 11.30 12.77
C PHE A 155 -11.01 11.35 11.77
N VAL A 156 -11.33 10.22 11.13
CA VAL A 156 -12.34 10.17 10.06
C VAL A 156 -13.72 10.55 10.58
N LEU A 157 -14.11 9.99 11.73
CA LEU A 157 -15.38 10.35 12.39
C LEU A 157 -15.39 11.81 12.89
N GLY A 158 -14.27 12.28 13.41
CA GLY A 158 -14.11 13.68 13.85
C GLY A 158 -14.27 14.65 12.70
N TRP A 159 -13.66 14.35 11.53
CA TRP A 159 -13.81 15.14 10.32
C TRP A 159 -15.27 15.36 9.93
N LYS A 160 -16.06 14.27 9.96
CA LYS A 160 -17.51 14.31 9.67
C LYS A 160 -18.30 15.05 10.74
N LYS A 161 -18.09 14.72 12.01
CA LYS A 161 -18.84 15.31 13.12
C LYS A 161 -18.59 16.80 13.32
N LEU A 162 -17.39 17.28 13.02
CA LEU A 162 -17.05 18.69 13.01
C LEU A 162 -17.58 19.44 11.77
N GLY A 163 -18.25 18.70 10.87
CA GLY A 163 -18.87 19.28 9.67
C GLY A 163 -17.90 19.67 8.56
N HIS A 164 -16.60 19.31 8.68
CA HIS A 164 -15.57 19.67 7.68
C HIS A 164 -15.87 19.08 6.31
N GLU A 165 -16.37 17.84 6.25
CA GLU A 165 -16.75 17.18 5.01
C GLU A 165 -17.77 18.00 4.20
N ARG A 166 -18.83 18.47 4.87
CA ARG A 166 -19.90 19.25 4.22
C ARG A 166 -19.48 20.70 3.95
N ARG A 167 -18.88 21.37 4.95
CA ARG A 167 -18.52 22.78 4.88
C ARG A 167 -17.45 23.04 3.83
N LEU A 168 -16.43 22.19 3.76
CA LEU A 168 -15.31 22.33 2.83
C LEU A 168 -15.50 21.51 1.55
N ARG A 169 -16.60 20.74 1.46
CA ARG A 169 -16.78 19.74 0.38
C ARG A 169 -15.51 18.90 0.19
N ALA A 170 -14.99 18.39 1.30
CA ALA A 170 -13.69 17.73 1.40
C ALA A 170 -13.85 16.32 1.97
N TYR A 171 -13.62 15.31 1.15
CA TYR A 171 -13.87 13.90 1.44
C TYR A 171 -12.57 13.18 1.73
N VAL A 172 -12.53 12.47 2.83
CA VAL A 172 -11.37 11.70 3.29
C VAL A 172 -11.36 10.34 2.60
N VAL A 173 -10.17 9.87 2.19
CA VAL A 173 -9.91 8.47 1.82
C VAL A 173 -8.66 8.03 2.58
N ASN A 174 -8.80 7.03 3.44
CA ASN A 174 -7.73 6.55 4.29
C ASN A 174 -7.36 5.10 3.99
N PHE A 175 -6.07 4.83 3.86
CA PHE A 175 -5.51 3.50 3.76
C PHE A 175 -4.28 3.38 4.67
N ALA A 176 -4.47 2.88 5.89
CA ALA A 176 -3.46 2.82 6.95
C ALA A 176 -2.86 4.21 7.28
N ASP A 177 -1.58 4.41 7.02
CA ASP A 177 -0.84 5.66 7.19
C ASP A 177 -0.98 6.61 5.98
N ASP A 178 -1.43 6.11 4.82
CA ASP A 178 -1.72 6.93 3.65
C ASP A 178 -3.09 7.61 3.78
N LEU A 179 -3.14 8.92 3.68
CA LEU A 179 -4.34 9.74 3.84
C LEU A 179 -4.46 10.75 2.70
N VAL A 180 -5.60 10.73 2.04
CA VAL A 180 -5.93 11.70 0.98
C VAL A 180 -7.23 12.40 1.34
N ILE A 181 -7.29 13.74 1.16
CA ILE A 181 -8.53 14.49 1.24
C ILE A 181 -8.77 15.13 -0.12
N CYS A 182 -9.89 14.76 -0.77
CA CYS A 182 -10.30 15.30 -2.06
C CYS A 182 -11.28 16.46 -1.84
N CYS A 183 -10.91 17.68 -2.26
CA CYS A 183 -11.63 18.91 -2.02
C CYS A 183 -12.20 19.50 -3.33
N ARG A 184 -13.35 20.13 -3.21
CA ARG A 184 -13.93 20.93 -4.30
C ARG A 184 -13.59 22.41 -4.13
N GLY A 185 -12.31 22.73 -3.97
CA GLY A 185 -11.79 24.01 -3.53
C GLY A 185 -11.45 24.01 -2.04
N GLY A 186 -10.59 24.95 -1.60
CA GLY A 186 -10.24 25.14 -0.20
C GLY A 186 -9.35 24.05 0.43
N ALA A 187 -8.49 23.41 -0.36
CA ALA A 187 -7.59 22.38 0.13
C ALA A 187 -6.62 22.86 1.20
N GLU A 188 -6.19 24.12 1.16
CA GLU A 188 -5.33 24.71 2.19
C GLU A 188 -6.06 24.81 3.55
N GLU A 189 -7.35 25.20 3.55
CA GLU A 189 -8.15 25.18 4.76
C GLU A 189 -8.35 23.74 5.25
N ALA A 190 -8.62 22.80 4.34
CA ALA A 190 -8.75 21.39 4.69
C ALA A 190 -7.46 20.84 5.34
N LEU A 191 -6.28 21.20 4.81
CA LEU A 191 -5.00 20.86 5.38
C LEU A 191 -4.80 21.44 6.78
N ALA A 192 -5.17 22.73 6.97
CA ALA A 192 -5.09 23.36 8.30
C ALA A 192 -5.99 22.64 9.32
N ARG A 193 -7.25 22.32 8.97
CA ARG A 193 -8.16 21.57 9.85
C ARG A 193 -7.68 20.14 10.12
N MET A 194 -7.08 19.50 9.13
CA MET A 194 -6.47 18.19 9.34
C MET A 194 -5.34 18.27 10.37
N ARG A 195 -4.44 19.27 10.27
CA ARG A 195 -3.36 19.50 11.25
C ARG A 195 -3.92 19.67 12.67
N ASP A 196 -4.95 20.50 12.83
CA ASP A 196 -5.61 20.73 14.13
C ASP A 196 -6.12 19.42 14.76
N ILE A 197 -6.75 18.56 13.95
CA ILE A 197 -7.29 17.27 14.44
C ILE A 197 -6.13 16.31 14.75
N MET A 198 -5.13 16.20 13.87
CA MET A 198 -3.98 15.32 14.08
C MET A 198 -3.20 15.71 15.34
N GLN A 199 -3.02 17.00 15.59
CA GLN A 199 -2.39 17.49 16.81
C GLN A 199 -3.17 17.07 18.06
N LYS A 200 -4.52 17.20 18.06
CA LYS A 200 -5.39 16.75 19.15
C LYS A 200 -5.32 15.23 19.35
N LEU A 201 -5.11 14.47 18.29
CA LEU A 201 -4.89 13.03 18.32
C LEU A 201 -3.44 12.66 18.67
N LYS A 202 -2.56 13.63 18.89
CA LYS A 202 -1.13 13.43 19.15
C LYS A 202 -0.42 12.65 18.06
N LEU A 203 -0.89 12.78 16.82
CA LEU A 203 -0.28 12.23 15.59
C LEU A 203 0.50 13.33 14.89
N THR A 204 1.61 12.94 14.25
CA THR A 204 2.50 13.88 13.55
C THR A 204 2.43 13.66 12.05
N LEU A 205 2.17 14.74 11.32
CA LEU A 205 2.27 14.76 9.85
C LEU A 205 3.73 14.84 9.42
N ASN A 206 4.04 14.19 8.32
CA ASN A 206 5.32 14.36 7.65
C ASN A 206 5.23 15.58 6.73
N GLU A 207 5.64 16.74 7.23
CA GLU A 207 5.52 18.01 6.49
C GLU A 207 6.30 18.03 5.17
N THR A 208 7.36 17.23 5.05
CA THR A 208 8.14 17.15 3.80
C THR A 208 7.46 16.36 2.69
N LYS A 209 6.50 15.49 3.05
CA LYS A 209 5.75 14.66 2.12
C LYS A 209 4.29 15.10 1.98
N THR A 210 3.77 15.82 2.97
CA THR A 210 2.41 16.37 2.93
C THR A 210 2.37 17.57 2.01
N ARG A 211 1.48 17.53 1.03
CA ARG A 211 1.34 18.60 0.03
C ARG A 211 -0.09 18.75 -0.44
N VAL A 212 -0.38 19.92 -0.96
CA VAL A 212 -1.60 20.19 -1.73
C VAL A 212 -1.28 20.08 -3.22
N CYS A 213 -2.11 19.36 -3.96
CA CYS A 213 -2.00 19.21 -5.42
C CYS A 213 -3.30 19.65 -6.06
N LYS A 214 -3.22 20.36 -7.18
CA LYS A 214 -4.38 20.80 -7.96
C LYS A 214 -4.43 20.07 -9.29
N LEU A 215 -5.45 19.26 -9.48
CA LEU A 215 -5.75 18.61 -10.74
C LEU A 215 -6.57 19.58 -11.62
N PRO A 216 -6.31 19.62 -12.91
CA PRO A 216 -5.48 18.73 -13.73
C PRO A 216 -4.02 19.18 -13.90
N GLU A 217 -3.63 20.35 -13.40
CA GLU A 217 -2.31 20.96 -13.65
C GLU A 217 -1.18 20.10 -13.07
N GLU A 218 -1.41 19.52 -11.92
CA GLU A 218 -0.45 18.66 -11.22
C GLU A 218 -0.87 17.20 -11.28
N LYS A 219 -0.01 16.33 -10.75
CA LYS A 219 -0.26 14.89 -10.58
C LYS A 219 0.08 14.50 -9.16
N PHE A 220 -0.69 13.57 -8.60
CA PHE A 220 -0.33 12.95 -7.33
C PHE A 220 -0.33 11.42 -7.42
N GLU A 221 0.36 10.78 -6.49
CA GLU A 221 0.45 9.33 -6.41
C GLU A 221 -0.25 8.86 -5.13
N PHE A 222 -1.15 7.89 -5.26
CA PHE A 222 -1.79 7.23 -4.12
C PHE A 222 -1.84 5.72 -4.36
N LEU A 223 -1.38 4.93 -3.39
CA LEU A 223 -1.33 3.47 -3.42
C LEU A 223 -0.64 2.90 -4.68
N GLY A 224 0.35 3.61 -5.20
CA GLY A 224 1.11 3.20 -6.38
C GLY A 224 0.46 3.52 -7.72
N TYR A 225 -0.66 4.20 -7.73
CA TYR A 225 -1.27 4.80 -8.91
C TYR A 225 -0.95 6.29 -9.01
N THR A 226 -0.84 6.79 -10.22
CA THR A 226 -0.74 8.23 -10.53
C THR A 226 -2.08 8.72 -11.05
N PHE A 227 -2.59 9.79 -10.45
CA PHE A 227 -3.80 10.50 -10.86
C PHE A 227 -3.42 11.78 -11.57
N GLY A 228 -4.09 12.08 -12.68
CA GLY A 228 -3.83 13.29 -13.45
C GLY A 228 -4.34 13.21 -14.88
N HIS A 229 -3.90 14.13 -15.72
CA HIS A 229 -4.28 14.17 -17.13
C HIS A 229 -3.89 12.88 -17.87
N CYS A 230 -4.86 12.28 -18.51
CA CYS A 230 -4.74 11.22 -19.51
C CYS A 230 -5.40 11.69 -20.80
N TYR A 231 -5.04 11.07 -21.91
CA TYR A 231 -5.62 11.38 -23.23
C TYR A 231 -6.25 10.14 -23.82
N SER A 232 -7.47 10.28 -24.33
CA SER A 232 -8.16 9.19 -25.03
C SER A 232 -7.42 8.84 -26.34
N PRO A 233 -7.04 7.59 -26.58
CA PRO A 233 -6.41 7.19 -27.84
C PRO A 233 -7.33 7.36 -29.06
N GLN A 234 -8.64 7.32 -28.85
CA GLN A 234 -9.64 7.37 -29.90
C GLN A 234 -9.99 8.82 -30.27
N THR A 235 -10.14 9.69 -29.28
CA THR A 235 -10.67 11.06 -29.50
C THR A 235 -9.62 12.15 -29.29
N GLY A 236 -8.44 11.83 -28.75
CA GLY A 236 -7.41 12.80 -28.36
C GLY A 236 -7.82 13.72 -27.19
N ARG A 237 -9.05 13.58 -26.68
CA ARG A 237 -9.54 14.45 -25.60
C ARG A 237 -8.85 14.12 -24.28
N ALA A 238 -8.53 15.18 -23.53
CA ALA A 238 -8.00 15.07 -22.19
C ALA A 238 -9.11 14.67 -21.20
N TYR A 239 -8.76 13.83 -20.21
CA TYR A 239 -9.63 13.48 -19.09
C TYR A 239 -8.78 13.22 -17.84
N LEU A 240 -9.41 13.24 -16.66
CA LEU A 240 -8.74 12.87 -15.41
C LEU A 240 -8.73 11.33 -15.28
N GLY A 241 -7.54 10.76 -15.37
CA GLY A 241 -7.33 9.33 -15.35
C GLY A 241 -6.46 8.85 -14.21
N THR A 242 -6.43 7.54 -14.07
CA THR A 242 -5.67 6.81 -13.06
C THR A 242 -4.83 5.76 -13.75
N VAL A 243 -3.52 5.81 -13.59
CA VAL A 243 -2.58 4.87 -14.26
C VAL A 243 -1.57 4.31 -13.25
N PRO A 244 -1.01 3.11 -13.50
CA PRO A 244 0.10 2.61 -12.68
C PRO A 244 1.25 3.61 -12.64
N SER A 245 1.79 3.92 -11.46
CA SER A 245 2.86 4.90 -11.36
C SER A 245 4.15 4.42 -12.03
N LYS A 246 4.90 5.37 -12.58
CA LYS A 246 6.18 5.09 -13.25
C LYS A 246 7.14 4.31 -12.35
N LYS A 247 7.17 4.64 -11.06
CA LYS A 247 8.00 3.94 -10.06
C LYS A 247 7.62 2.46 -9.95
N ARG A 248 6.32 2.14 -10.01
CA ARG A 248 5.84 0.74 -9.91
C ARG A 248 6.13 -0.06 -11.17
N VAL A 249 6.07 0.57 -12.35
CA VAL A 249 6.47 -0.04 -13.62
C VAL A 249 7.98 -0.31 -13.62
N ILE A 250 8.81 0.63 -13.19
CA ILE A 250 10.26 0.44 -13.09
C ILE A 250 10.58 -0.70 -12.14
N ARG A 251 9.96 -0.71 -10.96
CA ARG A 251 10.22 -1.73 -9.94
C ARG A 251 9.90 -3.16 -10.39
N ILE A 252 8.81 -3.38 -11.13
CA ILE A 252 8.52 -4.71 -11.67
C ILE A 252 9.55 -5.09 -12.76
N CYS A 253 9.99 -4.15 -13.58
CA CYS A 253 11.04 -4.39 -14.57
C CYS A 253 12.39 -4.74 -13.90
N GLU A 254 12.76 -4.09 -12.82
CA GLU A 254 13.95 -4.42 -12.02
C GLU A 254 13.85 -5.83 -11.42
N ALA A 255 12.70 -6.18 -10.85
CA ALA A 255 12.46 -7.52 -10.32
C ALA A 255 12.56 -8.60 -11.42
N ILE A 256 11.98 -8.37 -12.60
CA ILE A 256 12.12 -9.24 -13.78
C ILE A 256 13.61 -9.37 -14.18
N SER A 257 14.35 -8.27 -14.14
CA SER A 257 15.79 -8.27 -14.46
C SER A 257 16.60 -9.10 -13.48
N SER A 258 16.27 -9.02 -12.20
CA SER A 258 16.89 -9.83 -11.14
C SER A 258 16.63 -11.33 -11.33
N GLU A 259 15.40 -11.71 -11.72
CA GLU A 259 15.05 -13.12 -11.97
C GLU A 259 15.67 -13.69 -13.25
N THR A 260 16.11 -12.85 -14.17
CA THR A 260 16.75 -13.22 -15.43
C THR A 260 18.23 -12.84 -15.48
N GLY A 261 18.89 -12.81 -14.33
CA GLY A 261 20.33 -12.53 -14.23
C GLY A 261 21.19 -13.68 -14.77
N ARG A 262 22.43 -13.36 -15.21
CA ARG A 262 23.39 -14.37 -15.70
C ARG A 262 23.72 -15.45 -14.66
N ASN A 263 23.71 -15.10 -13.39
CA ASN A 263 23.90 -16.03 -12.25
C ASN A 263 22.77 -17.05 -12.10
N LYS A 264 21.67 -16.89 -12.80
CA LYS A 264 20.50 -17.78 -12.78
C LYS A 264 20.37 -18.69 -14.00
N THR A 265 21.38 -18.73 -14.88
CA THR A 265 21.33 -19.55 -16.11
C THR A 265 21.33 -21.06 -15.85
N LEU A 266 21.73 -21.50 -14.67
CA LEU A 266 21.65 -22.92 -14.25
C LEU A 266 20.22 -23.35 -13.91
N LEU A 267 19.31 -22.40 -13.62
CA LEU A 267 17.92 -22.73 -13.31
C LEU A 267 17.22 -23.35 -14.51
N ASP A 268 16.25 -24.19 -14.23
CA ASP A 268 15.37 -24.73 -15.26
C ASP A 268 14.50 -23.61 -15.89
N GLN A 269 14.28 -23.72 -17.20
CA GLN A 269 13.56 -22.71 -17.98
C GLN A 269 12.11 -22.57 -17.55
N GLU A 270 11.41 -23.69 -17.31
CA GLU A 270 10.01 -23.66 -16.87
C GLU A 270 9.86 -22.94 -15.52
N LYS A 271 10.82 -23.15 -14.63
CA LYS A 271 10.85 -22.48 -13.32
C LYS A 271 11.04 -20.97 -13.46
N VAL A 272 11.92 -20.51 -14.36
CA VAL A 272 12.14 -19.08 -14.61
C VAL A 272 10.90 -18.45 -15.25
N VAL A 273 10.35 -19.05 -16.30
CA VAL A 273 9.13 -18.56 -16.97
C VAL A 273 7.94 -18.55 -16.01
N GLY A 274 7.75 -19.62 -15.23
CA GLY A 274 6.70 -19.69 -14.22
C GLY A 274 6.83 -18.59 -13.16
N THR A 275 8.06 -18.24 -12.76
CA THR A 275 8.31 -17.14 -11.81
C THR A 275 7.97 -15.79 -12.44
N LEU A 276 8.42 -15.53 -13.68
CA LEU A 276 8.08 -14.32 -14.41
C LEU A 276 6.56 -14.16 -14.57
N ASN A 277 5.86 -15.24 -14.93
CA ASN A 277 4.41 -15.23 -15.09
C ASN A 277 3.70 -14.88 -13.77
N ARG A 278 4.09 -15.49 -12.65
CA ARG A 278 3.51 -15.16 -11.34
C ARG A 278 3.72 -13.69 -10.98
N MET A 279 4.92 -13.16 -11.22
CA MET A 279 5.24 -11.76 -10.94
C MET A 279 4.42 -10.81 -11.83
N MET A 280 4.38 -11.07 -13.13
CA MET A 280 3.67 -10.23 -14.10
C MET A 280 2.15 -10.27 -13.87
N VAL A 281 1.58 -11.45 -13.65
CA VAL A 281 0.15 -11.62 -13.38
C VAL A 281 -0.24 -11.00 -12.04
N GLY A 282 0.53 -11.25 -10.98
CA GLY A 282 0.30 -10.65 -9.67
C GLY A 282 0.35 -9.11 -9.72
N TRP A 283 1.32 -8.55 -10.44
CA TRP A 283 1.41 -7.10 -10.66
C TRP A 283 0.21 -6.57 -11.46
N ALA A 284 -0.18 -7.25 -12.53
CA ALA A 284 -1.31 -6.85 -13.38
C ALA A 284 -2.65 -6.96 -12.66
N ASN A 285 -2.84 -7.93 -11.77
CA ASN A 285 -4.06 -8.05 -10.96
C ASN A 285 -4.27 -6.84 -10.04
N TYR A 286 -3.19 -6.26 -9.51
CA TYR A 286 -3.27 -5.05 -8.72
C TYR A 286 -3.37 -3.80 -9.60
N PHE A 287 -2.55 -3.68 -10.64
CA PHE A 287 -2.51 -2.52 -11.53
C PHE A 287 -3.46 -2.72 -12.73
N CYS A 288 -4.75 -2.88 -12.44
CA CYS A 288 -5.79 -3.17 -13.44
C CYS A 288 -6.76 -1.99 -13.68
N LEU A 289 -6.65 -0.89 -12.94
CA LEU A 289 -7.55 0.26 -13.07
C LEU A 289 -7.03 1.29 -14.07
N GLY A 290 -7.95 1.86 -14.86
CA GLY A 290 -7.69 2.91 -15.83
C GLY A 290 -6.96 2.42 -17.09
N PRO A 291 -6.34 3.32 -17.88
CA PRO A 291 -5.69 3.01 -19.16
C PRO A 291 -4.33 2.33 -18.97
N VAL A 292 -4.36 1.05 -18.63
CA VAL A 292 -3.18 0.23 -18.26
C VAL A 292 -2.37 -0.27 -19.47
N SER A 293 -2.90 -0.23 -20.70
CA SER A 293 -2.29 -0.85 -21.88
C SER A 293 -0.84 -0.42 -22.13
N LYS A 294 -0.51 0.85 -21.91
CA LYS A 294 0.85 1.38 -22.06
C LYS A 294 1.81 0.75 -21.03
N ALA A 295 1.37 0.64 -19.78
CA ALA A 295 2.16 0.05 -18.70
C ALA A 295 2.36 -1.46 -18.92
N TYR A 296 1.30 -2.18 -19.31
CA TYR A 296 1.35 -3.61 -19.60
C TYR A 296 2.30 -3.91 -20.75
N ARG A 297 2.22 -3.12 -21.83
CA ARG A 297 3.14 -3.24 -22.97
C ARG A 297 4.59 -3.04 -22.56
N ALA A 298 4.88 -2.05 -21.73
CA ALA A 298 6.23 -1.78 -21.26
C ALA A 298 6.80 -2.95 -20.43
N VAL A 299 6.02 -3.50 -19.51
CA VAL A 299 6.41 -4.64 -18.67
C VAL A 299 6.60 -5.89 -19.52
N GLU A 300 5.67 -6.18 -20.43
CA GLU A 300 5.73 -7.34 -21.33
C GLU A 300 6.95 -7.28 -22.27
N GLN A 301 7.21 -6.12 -22.89
CA GLN A 301 8.39 -5.91 -23.72
C GLN A 301 9.68 -6.11 -22.94
N HIS A 302 9.75 -5.59 -21.71
CA HIS A 302 10.89 -5.78 -20.84
C HIS A 302 11.09 -7.26 -20.51
N ALA A 303 10.04 -7.98 -20.13
CA ALA A 303 10.10 -9.41 -19.82
C ALA A 303 10.58 -10.24 -21.02
N ARG A 304 10.04 -9.98 -22.23
CA ARG A 304 10.49 -10.64 -23.47
C ARG A 304 11.99 -10.40 -23.74
N LYS A 305 12.44 -9.15 -23.64
CA LYS A 305 13.85 -8.80 -23.83
C LYS A 305 14.74 -9.54 -22.83
N ARG A 306 14.37 -9.54 -21.55
CA ARG A 306 15.16 -10.16 -20.47
C ARG A 306 15.18 -11.70 -20.61
N LEU A 307 14.04 -12.32 -20.91
CA LEU A 307 13.97 -13.77 -21.11
C LEU A 307 14.81 -14.21 -22.31
N ARG A 308 14.78 -13.47 -23.45
CA ARG A 308 15.68 -13.74 -24.59
C ARG A 308 17.15 -13.69 -24.19
N GLN A 309 17.55 -12.64 -23.47
CA GLN A 309 18.95 -12.50 -23.02
C GLN A 309 19.36 -13.66 -22.13
N TRP A 310 18.48 -14.09 -21.24
CA TRP A 310 18.70 -15.21 -20.34
C TRP A 310 18.82 -16.54 -21.13
N LEU A 311 17.93 -16.79 -22.08
CA LEU A 311 17.97 -17.97 -22.95
C LEU A 311 19.24 -18.03 -23.79
N CYS A 312 19.67 -16.90 -24.40
CA CYS A 312 20.91 -16.84 -25.13
C CYS A 312 22.13 -17.15 -24.23
N ALA A 313 22.14 -16.64 -23.01
CA ALA A 313 23.21 -16.92 -22.06
C ALA A 313 23.20 -18.41 -21.65
N LYS A 314 22.03 -18.99 -21.37
CA LYS A 314 21.84 -20.40 -21.00
C LYS A 314 22.31 -21.35 -22.10
N HIS A 315 21.93 -21.09 -23.34
CA HIS A 315 22.20 -21.96 -24.49
C HIS A 315 23.47 -21.55 -25.27
N LYS A 316 24.24 -20.55 -24.76
CA LYS A 316 25.45 -20.03 -25.39
C LYS A 316 25.24 -19.60 -26.88
N VAL A 317 24.05 -19.07 -27.17
CA VAL A 317 23.66 -18.66 -28.53
C VAL A 317 24.21 -17.26 -28.82
N ARG A 318 24.81 -17.08 -30.05
CA ARG A 318 25.27 -15.76 -30.53
C ARG A 318 24.08 -14.96 -31.09
N TRP A 319 24.23 -13.64 -31.08
CA TRP A 319 23.25 -12.70 -31.65
C TRP A 319 23.04 -12.93 -33.15
N PRO A 320 21.85 -12.69 -33.73
CA PRO A 320 20.69 -11.97 -33.13
C PRO A 320 19.69 -12.87 -32.39
N ALA A 321 19.44 -12.56 -31.13
CA ALA A 321 18.55 -13.29 -30.20
C ALA A 321 17.08 -13.36 -30.70
N THR A 322 16.63 -12.39 -31.48
CA THR A 322 15.26 -12.32 -32.01
C THR A 322 14.98 -13.38 -33.10
N LYS A 323 15.99 -13.76 -33.86
CA LYS A 323 15.86 -14.86 -34.83
C LYS A 323 15.80 -16.22 -34.14
N GLN A 324 16.62 -16.42 -33.10
CA GLN A 324 16.69 -17.68 -32.36
C GLN A 324 15.47 -17.89 -31.44
N PHE A 325 15.02 -16.83 -30.81
CA PHE A 325 13.86 -16.84 -29.89
C PHE A 325 12.86 -15.75 -30.31
N PRO A 326 12.07 -15.99 -31.37
CA PRO A 326 11.04 -15.05 -31.82
C PRO A 326 9.95 -14.86 -30.74
N GLU A 327 9.08 -13.89 -30.94
CA GLU A 327 8.01 -13.58 -29.97
C GLU A 327 7.05 -14.75 -29.76
N ALA A 328 6.70 -15.45 -30.87
CA ALA A 328 5.87 -16.65 -30.83
C ALA A 328 6.51 -17.76 -29.97
N ASP A 329 7.82 -18.01 -30.11
CA ASP A 329 8.53 -19.00 -29.28
C ASP A 329 8.41 -18.67 -27.78
N LEU A 330 8.59 -17.41 -27.39
CA LEU A 330 8.52 -17.03 -25.99
C LEU A 330 7.12 -17.21 -25.38
N HIS A 331 6.08 -16.92 -26.12
CA HIS A 331 4.71 -16.98 -25.64
C HIS A 331 4.05 -18.33 -25.85
N ASP A 332 4.15 -18.87 -27.06
CA ASP A 332 3.35 -20.02 -27.47
C ASP A 332 4.05 -21.36 -27.17
N VAL A 333 5.40 -21.37 -27.21
CA VAL A 333 6.19 -22.57 -26.89
C VAL A 333 6.64 -22.58 -25.44
N ARG A 334 7.15 -21.44 -24.93
CA ARG A 334 7.70 -21.36 -23.55
C ARG A 334 6.68 -20.87 -22.52
N GLY A 335 5.50 -20.45 -22.95
CA GLY A 335 4.39 -20.12 -22.07
C GLY A 335 4.52 -18.78 -21.34
N LEU A 336 5.33 -17.82 -21.83
CA LEU A 336 5.38 -16.49 -21.22
C LEU A 336 4.03 -15.78 -21.39
N VAL A 337 3.43 -15.29 -20.32
CA VAL A 337 2.12 -14.63 -20.35
C VAL A 337 2.13 -13.34 -21.19
N ARG A 338 1.05 -13.12 -21.95
CA ARG A 338 0.78 -11.85 -22.63
C ARG A 338 -0.09 -10.98 -21.74
N LEU A 339 0.47 -9.92 -21.17
CA LEU A 339 -0.30 -9.00 -20.32
C LEU A 339 -1.31 -8.17 -21.12
N THR A 340 -0.94 -7.79 -22.34
CA THR A 340 -1.78 -6.94 -23.20
C THR A 340 -3.11 -7.58 -23.57
N THR A 341 -3.20 -8.91 -23.61
CA THR A 341 -4.47 -9.62 -23.86
C THR A 341 -5.42 -9.58 -22.67
N ARG A 342 -4.90 -9.41 -21.44
CA ARG A 342 -5.70 -9.38 -20.22
C ARG A 342 -6.62 -8.17 -20.14
N THR A 343 -6.27 -7.05 -20.79
CA THR A 343 -7.11 -5.84 -20.79
C THR A 343 -8.49 -6.07 -21.39
N ARG A 344 -8.63 -7.06 -22.28
CA ARG A 344 -9.92 -7.43 -22.91
C ARG A 344 -10.90 -8.08 -21.94
N SER A 345 -10.41 -8.62 -20.83
CA SER A 345 -11.21 -9.36 -19.85
C SER A 345 -11.69 -8.50 -18.69
N PHE A 346 -11.24 -7.24 -18.60
CA PHE A 346 -11.64 -6.36 -17.50
C PHE A 346 -12.96 -5.67 -17.81
N PRO A 347 -13.96 -5.69 -16.90
CA PRO A 347 -15.28 -5.07 -17.14
C PRO A 347 -15.22 -3.57 -17.49
N TRP A 348 -14.18 -2.88 -17.04
CA TRP A 348 -13.93 -1.45 -17.29
C TRP A 348 -12.97 -1.17 -18.45
N ALA A 349 -12.50 -2.20 -19.14
CA ALA A 349 -11.57 -2.02 -20.26
C ALA A 349 -12.28 -1.54 -21.54
N ASN A 350 -13.59 -1.65 -21.59
CA ASN A 350 -14.44 -1.29 -22.72
C ASN A 350 -15.28 -0.04 -22.49
N SER A 351 -15.07 0.68 -21.38
CA SER A 351 -15.77 1.92 -21.05
C SER A 351 -14.92 3.16 -21.32
#